data_8094f8638d8af472b449ffccc648bc8f
#
_entry.id   8094f8638d8af472b449ffccc648bc8f
#
_cell.length_a   1.000
_cell.length_b   1.000
_cell.length_c   1.000
_cell.angle_alpha   90.00
_cell.angle_beta   90.00
_cell.angle_gamma   90.00
#
_symmetry.space_group_name_H-M   'P 1'
#
loop_
_entity.id
_entity.type
_entity.pdbx_description
1 polymer ?
#
loop_
_entity_poly.entity_id
_entity_poly.type
_entity_poly.pdbx_seq_one_letter_code
_entity_poly.pdbx_strand_id
1 'polypeptide(L)'
;MENEPDVYAEGAITWAVNKLGITDYAFLCYLFVEDAYELGNSIVLDGQGSTAKEAADAYCAREHRGVPPRGAYVFYDCLGTFNGEYRNWGHVGLSLGDGQVVHAWNRIRIDHYLGIEELTPGPGFEKPQYIGWTPVATILRGMTVARGTSG
;
A
#
# COMPACT_ATOMS: atom_id res chain seq x y z
N MET A 1 -24.22 -3.04 -2.67
CA MET A 1 -24.48 -2.39 -1.39
C MET A 1 -23.64 -1.16 -1.28
N GLU A 2 -24.17 -0.12 -0.72
CA GLU A 2 -23.47 1.15 -0.66
C GLU A 2 -22.19 1.08 0.19
N ASN A 3 -22.07 0.08 1.06
CA ASN A 3 -20.91 -0.03 1.94
C ASN A 3 -19.89 -1.07 1.48
N GLU A 4 -19.98 -1.55 0.26
CA GLU A 4 -19.06 -2.57 -0.22
C GLU A 4 -17.60 -2.16 -0.16
N PRO A 5 -17.21 -0.95 -0.59
CA PRO A 5 -15.81 -0.56 -0.48
C PRO A 5 -15.30 -0.61 0.97
N ASP A 6 -16.13 -0.22 1.93
CA ASP A 6 -15.74 -0.24 3.33
C ASP A 6 -15.53 -1.67 3.84
N VAL A 7 -16.36 -2.62 3.38
CA VAL A 7 -16.19 -4.01 3.77
C VAL A 7 -14.84 -4.54 3.30
N TYR A 8 -14.46 -4.24 2.05
CA TYR A 8 -13.19 -4.67 1.51
C TYR A 8 -12.02 -3.98 2.21
N ALA A 9 -12.18 -2.69 2.55
CA ALA A 9 -11.17 -1.99 3.31
C ALA A 9 -10.93 -2.64 4.68
N GLU A 10 -12.00 -3.00 5.38
CA GLU A 10 -11.86 -3.64 6.69
C GLU A 10 -11.21 -5.02 6.57
N GLY A 11 -11.54 -5.78 5.54
CA GLY A 11 -10.87 -7.07 5.29
C GLY A 11 -9.39 -6.90 5.07
N ALA A 12 -9.01 -5.92 4.27
CA ALA A 12 -7.59 -5.63 3.99
C ALA A 12 -6.86 -5.22 5.26
N ILE A 13 -7.46 -4.33 6.05
CA ILE A 13 -6.84 -3.82 7.26
C ILE A 13 -6.66 -4.95 8.28
N THR A 14 -7.68 -5.78 8.47
CA THR A 14 -7.58 -6.90 9.40
C THR A 14 -6.44 -7.83 9.01
N TRP A 15 -6.36 -8.16 7.72
CA TRP A 15 -5.28 -9.03 7.23
C TRP A 15 -3.92 -8.39 7.48
N ALA A 16 -3.77 -7.11 7.16
CA ALA A 16 -2.49 -6.41 7.27
C ALA A 16 -2.03 -6.29 8.73
N VAL A 17 -2.95 -5.94 9.63
CA VAL A 17 -2.61 -5.77 11.05
C VAL A 17 -2.19 -7.10 11.67
N ASN A 18 -2.76 -8.20 11.20
CA ASN A 18 -2.35 -9.53 11.67
C ASN A 18 -0.94 -9.91 11.23
N LYS A 19 -0.33 -9.14 10.33
CA LYS A 19 1.04 -9.40 9.86
C LYS A 19 2.08 -8.53 10.56
N LEU A 20 1.69 -7.73 11.55
CA LEU A 20 2.64 -6.85 12.23
C LEU A 20 3.84 -7.64 12.73
N GLY A 21 5.04 -7.10 12.49
CA GLY A 21 6.29 -7.71 12.90
C GLY A 21 6.92 -8.66 11.89
N ILE A 22 6.16 -9.10 10.88
CA ILE A 22 6.67 -10.02 9.86
C ILE A 22 7.69 -9.28 8.99
N THR A 23 8.77 -9.98 8.60
CA THR A 23 9.85 -9.39 7.81
C THR A 23 9.88 -9.89 6.37
N ASP A 24 8.93 -10.72 5.97
CA ASP A 24 8.94 -11.39 4.67
C ASP A 24 8.70 -10.44 3.50
N TYR A 25 8.19 -9.23 3.78
CA TYR A 25 7.82 -8.28 2.73
C TYR A 25 8.86 -7.18 2.52
N ALA A 26 10.09 -7.36 2.99
CA ALA A 26 11.14 -6.36 2.77
C ALA A 26 11.28 -6.09 1.28
N PHE A 27 11.26 -4.81 0.87
CA PHE A 27 11.29 -4.35 -0.53
C PHE A 27 10.06 -4.77 -1.34
N LEU A 28 9.00 -5.26 -0.70
CA LEU A 28 7.80 -5.73 -1.37
C LEU A 28 6.57 -4.97 -0.86
N CYS A 29 6.71 -3.66 -0.68
CA CYS A 29 5.65 -2.85 -0.08
C CYS A 29 4.37 -2.86 -0.91
N TYR A 30 4.47 -2.86 -2.22
CA TYR A 30 3.28 -2.87 -3.07
C TYR A 30 2.61 -4.25 -3.04
N LEU A 31 3.40 -5.31 -3.07
CA LEU A 31 2.85 -6.65 -2.91
C LEU A 31 2.10 -6.79 -1.59
N PHE A 32 2.64 -6.21 -0.52
CA PHE A 32 2.01 -6.30 0.79
C PHE A 32 0.59 -5.70 0.78
N VAL A 33 0.44 -4.49 0.23
CA VAL A 33 -0.89 -3.86 0.23
C VAL A 33 -1.83 -4.54 -0.73
N GLU A 34 -1.33 -5.09 -1.85
CA GLU A 34 -2.16 -5.88 -2.76
C GLU A 34 -2.61 -7.17 -2.08
N ASP A 35 -1.70 -7.86 -1.41
CA ASP A 35 -2.04 -9.08 -0.68
C ASP A 35 -3.07 -8.79 0.40
N ALA A 36 -2.96 -7.63 1.07
CA ALA A 36 -3.94 -7.27 2.10
C ALA A 36 -5.35 -7.24 1.52
N TYR A 37 -5.53 -6.60 0.37
CA TYR A 37 -6.84 -6.56 -0.27
C TYR A 37 -7.22 -7.90 -0.84
N GLU A 38 -6.31 -8.58 -1.51
CA GLU A 38 -6.64 -9.84 -2.17
C GLU A 38 -6.87 -10.98 -1.19
N LEU A 39 -5.92 -11.17 -0.28
CA LEU A 39 -6.01 -12.29 0.65
C LEU A 39 -6.97 -12.00 1.80
N GLY A 40 -7.11 -10.74 2.16
CA GLY A 40 -8.05 -10.35 3.21
C GLY A 40 -9.50 -10.44 2.78
N ASN A 41 -9.77 -10.55 1.47
CA ASN A 41 -11.13 -10.47 0.95
C ASN A 41 -11.46 -11.55 -0.07
N SER A 42 -10.52 -12.42 -0.41
CA SER A 42 -10.70 -13.43 -1.46
C SER A 42 -11.11 -12.79 -2.79
N ILE A 43 -10.36 -11.78 -3.19
CA ILE A 43 -10.56 -11.10 -4.49
C ILE A 43 -9.24 -11.06 -5.24
N VAL A 44 -9.32 -10.70 -6.51
CA VAL A 44 -8.15 -10.44 -7.35
C VAL A 44 -8.27 -9.01 -7.84
N LEU A 45 -7.25 -8.20 -7.57
CA LEU A 45 -7.23 -6.81 -8.02
C LEU A 45 -6.77 -6.73 -9.47
N ASP A 46 -7.20 -5.67 -10.13
CA ASP A 46 -6.66 -5.31 -11.44
C ASP A 46 -5.44 -4.40 -11.16
N GLY A 47 -4.30 -5.03 -10.91
CA GLY A 47 -3.11 -4.32 -10.46
C GLY A 47 -2.60 -3.28 -11.44
N GLN A 48 -1.93 -2.26 -10.91
CA GLN A 48 -1.45 -1.12 -11.69
C GLN A 48 0.06 -1.03 -11.55
N GLY A 49 0.78 -1.55 -12.54
CA GLY A 49 2.24 -1.50 -12.52
C GLY A 49 2.87 -2.53 -11.61
N SER A 50 4.20 -2.53 -11.56
CA SER A 50 4.95 -3.50 -10.77
C SER A 50 5.70 -2.88 -9.60
N THR A 51 5.76 -1.55 -9.51
CA THR A 51 6.38 -0.84 -8.39
C THR A 51 5.39 0.13 -7.78
N ALA A 52 5.67 0.55 -6.56
CA ALA A 52 4.83 1.56 -5.90
C ALA A 52 4.78 2.85 -6.71
N LYS A 53 5.90 3.25 -7.33
CA LYS A 53 5.94 4.46 -8.14
C LYS A 53 5.03 4.35 -9.35
N GLU A 54 5.08 3.20 -10.03
CA GLU A 54 4.22 2.98 -11.19
C GLU A 54 2.75 2.98 -10.79
N ALA A 55 2.44 2.36 -9.66
CA ALA A 55 1.08 2.35 -9.16
C ALA A 55 0.61 3.75 -8.78
N ALA A 56 1.47 4.55 -8.12
CA ALA A 56 1.11 5.90 -7.75
C ALA A 56 0.74 6.73 -8.98
N ASP A 57 1.51 6.58 -10.06
CA ASP A 57 1.24 7.31 -11.28
C ASP A 57 -0.04 6.82 -11.95
N ALA A 58 -0.24 5.51 -12.04
CA ALA A 58 -1.41 4.93 -12.67
C ALA A 58 -2.70 5.29 -11.91
N TYR A 59 -2.63 5.33 -10.59
CA TYR A 59 -3.78 5.69 -9.75
C TYR A 59 -3.95 7.21 -9.59
N CYS A 60 -3.02 8.02 -10.12
CA CYS A 60 -3.07 9.48 -9.98
C CYS A 60 -3.09 9.90 -8.51
N ALA A 61 -2.24 9.28 -7.69
CA ALA A 61 -2.24 9.50 -6.25
C ALA A 61 -1.99 10.96 -5.88
N ARG A 62 -1.24 11.68 -6.71
CA ARG A 62 -0.92 13.10 -6.46
C ARG A 62 -2.15 13.99 -6.48
N GLU A 63 -3.28 13.51 -6.99
CA GLU A 63 -4.52 14.27 -7.01
C GLU A 63 -5.24 14.27 -5.64
N HIS A 64 -4.81 13.41 -4.73
CA HIS A 64 -5.43 13.28 -3.41
C HIS A 64 -4.37 13.52 -2.35
N ARG A 65 -4.43 14.68 -1.69
CA ARG A 65 -3.46 15.06 -0.67
C ARG A 65 -4.17 15.16 0.68
N GLY A 66 -3.42 15.47 1.73
CA GLY A 66 -3.97 15.59 3.07
C GLY A 66 -3.97 14.26 3.79
N VAL A 67 -4.80 14.13 4.81
CA VAL A 67 -4.84 12.91 5.64
C VAL A 67 -5.54 11.80 4.86
N PRO A 68 -4.87 10.66 4.64
CA PRO A 68 -5.50 9.57 3.87
C PRO A 68 -6.69 8.98 4.63
N PRO A 69 -7.79 8.70 3.93
CA PRO A 69 -8.92 8.03 4.57
C PRO A 69 -8.61 6.56 4.80
N ARG A 70 -9.38 5.95 5.71
CA ARG A 70 -9.21 4.55 6.07
C ARG A 70 -9.40 3.66 4.83
N GLY A 71 -8.45 2.76 4.62
CA GLY A 71 -8.47 1.82 3.50
C GLY A 71 -7.74 2.30 2.25
N ALA A 72 -7.35 3.57 2.19
CA ALA A 72 -6.64 4.11 1.02
C ALA A 72 -5.22 3.55 0.93
N TYR A 73 -4.70 3.43 -0.29
CA TYR A 73 -3.25 3.27 -0.47
C TYR A 73 -2.59 4.63 -0.27
N VAL A 74 -1.50 4.67 0.46
CA VAL A 74 -0.76 5.89 0.76
C VAL A 74 0.60 5.80 0.09
N PHE A 75 0.91 6.76 -0.77
CA PHE A 75 2.07 6.67 -1.66
C PHE A 75 3.14 7.69 -1.33
N TYR A 76 4.38 7.30 -1.59
CA TYR A 76 5.58 8.10 -1.33
C TYR A 76 6.53 7.97 -2.50
N ASP A 77 7.22 9.06 -2.85
CA ASP A 77 8.43 8.95 -3.65
C ASP A 77 9.51 8.34 -2.76
N CYS A 78 10.32 7.47 -3.33
CA CYS A 78 11.40 6.83 -2.58
C CYS A 78 12.53 6.54 -3.55
N LEU A 79 13.50 7.45 -3.59
CA LEU A 79 14.61 7.33 -4.51
C LEU A 79 15.71 6.46 -3.92
N GLY A 80 16.33 5.68 -4.76
CA GLY A 80 17.43 4.85 -4.29
C GLY A 80 17.91 3.90 -5.36
N THR A 81 18.96 3.16 -5.00
CA THR A 81 19.56 2.16 -5.87
C THR A 81 19.16 0.78 -5.41
N PHE A 82 18.58 0.00 -6.33
CA PHE A 82 18.21 -1.37 -6.06
C PHE A 82 18.63 -2.20 -7.28
N ASN A 83 19.36 -3.28 -7.04
CA ASN A 83 19.90 -4.13 -8.11
C ASN A 83 20.71 -3.32 -9.13
N GLY A 84 21.50 -2.35 -8.63
CA GLY A 84 22.36 -1.54 -9.48
C GLY A 84 21.68 -0.44 -10.24
N GLU A 85 20.39 -0.25 -10.06
CA GLU A 85 19.62 0.76 -10.78
C GLU A 85 19.13 1.83 -9.82
N TYR A 86 19.52 3.10 -10.08
CA TYR A 86 19.04 4.23 -9.29
C TYR A 86 17.79 4.81 -9.93
N ARG A 87 16.72 4.88 -9.17
CA ARG A 87 15.49 5.52 -9.66
C ARG A 87 14.53 5.72 -8.48
N ASN A 88 13.38 6.31 -8.79
CA ASN A 88 12.28 6.42 -7.84
C ASN A 88 11.48 5.11 -7.87
N TRP A 89 11.66 4.29 -6.85
CA TRP A 89 10.93 3.01 -6.72
C TRP A 89 9.58 3.22 -6.06
N GLY A 90 9.45 4.31 -5.32
CA GLY A 90 8.25 4.59 -4.56
C GLY A 90 8.14 3.75 -3.30
N HIS A 91 7.17 4.12 -2.47
CA HIS A 91 6.79 3.35 -1.29
C HIS A 91 5.29 3.49 -1.13
N VAL A 92 4.65 2.49 -0.56
CA VAL A 92 3.21 2.49 -0.39
C VAL A 92 2.84 1.77 0.90
N GLY A 93 1.79 2.27 1.55
CA GLY A 93 1.22 1.62 2.71
C GLY A 93 -0.30 1.65 2.65
N LEU A 94 -0.94 1.08 3.64
CA LEU A 94 -2.38 0.98 3.74
C LEU A 94 -2.84 1.84 4.92
N SER A 95 -3.73 2.78 4.64
CA SER A 95 -4.22 3.69 5.67
C SER A 95 -5.18 3.00 6.63
N LEU A 96 -4.93 3.17 7.93
CA LEU A 96 -5.84 2.73 8.97
C LEU A 96 -6.84 3.81 9.37
N GLY A 97 -6.70 5.00 8.78
CA GLY A 97 -7.43 6.18 9.23
C GLY A 97 -6.66 6.93 10.32
N ASP A 98 -7.12 8.13 10.63
CA ASP A 98 -6.53 8.97 11.68
C ASP A 98 -5.03 9.18 11.52
N GLY A 99 -4.55 9.17 10.27
CA GLY A 99 -3.15 9.40 9.98
C GLY A 99 -2.24 8.19 10.14
N GLN A 100 -2.77 7.04 10.54
CA GLN A 100 -1.95 5.84 10.75
C GLN A 100 -1.88 5.00 9.49
N VAL A 101 -0.70 4.44 9.21
CA VAL A 101 -0.43 3.64 8.01
C VAL A 101 0.28 2.36 8.41
N VAL A 102 -0.24 1.21 7.96
CA VAL A 102 0.47 -0.06 8.09
C VAL A 102 1.19 -0.31 6.77
N HIS A 103 2.48 -0.65 6.86
CA HIS A 103 3.30 -0.79 5.67
C HIS A 103 4.48 -1.73 5.91
N ALA A 104 5.09 -2.17 4.81
CA ALA A 104 6.28 -3.01 4.86
C ALA A 104 7.53 -2.13 4.73
N TRP A 105 8.26 -1.99 5.82
CA TRP A 105 9.52 -1.26 5.86
C TRP A 105 10.62 -2.27 6.20
N ASN A 106 11.26 -2.15 7.37
CA ASN A 106 12.15 -3.20 7.84
C ASN A 106 11.36 -4.41 8.35
N ARG A 107 10.10 -4.20 8.65
CA ARG A 107 9.11 -5.21 9.02
C ARG A 107 7.76 -4.60 8.73
N ILE A 108 6.69 -5.37 8.88
CA ILE A 108 5.35 -4.78 8.84
C ILE A 108 5.16 -3.98 10.12
N ARG A 109 4.85 -2.70 9.97
CA ARG A 109 4.76 -1.78 11.09
C ARG A 109 3.73 -0.71 10.84
N ILE A 110 3.35 0.01 11.89
CA ILE A 110 2.41 1.12 11.80
C ILE A 110 3.16 2.40 12.15
N ASP A 111 3.03 3.41 11.29
CA ASP A 111 3.61 4.73 11.51
C ASP A 111 2.60 5.79 11.04
N HIS A 112 2.74 6.99 11.57
CA HIS A 112 1.96 8.13 11.07
C HIS A 112 2.36 8.40 9.62
N TYR A 113 1.40 8.79 8.78
CA TYR A 113 1.69 8.91 7.34
C TYR A 113 2.81 9.92 7.05
N LEU A 114 2.93 10.98 7.84
CA LEU A 114 4.05 11.91 7.69
C LEU A 114 5.29 11.43 8.44
N GLY A 115 5.12 10.59 9.45
CA GLY A 115 6.26 10.02 10.17
C GLY A 115 7.07 9.05 9.31
N ILE A 116 6.46 8.47 8.31
CA ILE A 116 7.19 7.60 7.38
C ILE A 116 8.32 8.36 6.69
N GLU A 117 8.14 9.67 6.46
CA GLU A 117 9.19 10.48 5.87
C GLU A 117 10.44 10.58 6.73
N GLU A 118 10.33 10.28 8.02
CA GLU A 118 11.46 10.38 8.95
C GLU A 118 12.12 9.04 9.25
N LEU A 119 11.64 7.96 8.67
CA LEU A 119 12.24 6.64 8.93
C LEU A 119 13.63 6.56 8.32
N THR A 120 14.48 5.75 8.98
CA THR A 120 15.82 5.48 8.46
C THR A 120 15.70 4.68 7.17
N PRO A 121 16.19 5.21 6.04
CA PRO A 121 16.09 4.47 4.78
C PRO A 121 17.05 3.30 4.76
N GLY A 122 16.75 2.31 3.92
CA GLY A 122 17.64 1.20 3.69
C GLY A 122 18.89 1.65 2.96
N PRO A 123 19.93 0.79 2.92
CA PRO A 123 21.17 1.16 2.24
C PRO A 123 20.91 1.53 0.78
N GLY A 124 21.47 2.66 0.37
CA GLY A 124 21.32 3.13 -1.00
C GLY A 124 20.05 3.90 -1.27
N PHE A 125 19.17 4.10 -0.28
CA PHE A 125 17.91 4.79 -0.46
C PHE A 125 17.89 6.12 0.29
N GLU A 126 17.10 7.06 -0.22
CA GLU A 126 16.82 8.33 0.44
C GLU A 126 15.53 8.20 1.24
N LYS A 127 15.27 9.19 2.11
CA LYS A 127 14.04 9.19 2.89
C LYS A 127 12.83 9.33 1.97
N PRO A 128 11.73 8.62 2.26
CA PRO A 128 10.54 8.72 1.43
C PRO A 128 9.87 10.08 1.59
N GLN A 129 9.12 10.49 0.56
CA GLN A 129 8.42 11.77 0.53
C GLN A 129 6.96 11.52 0.20
N TYR A 130 6.06 11.91 1.07
CA TYR A 130 4.63 11.71 0.87
C TYR A 130 4.14 12.44 -0.38
N ILE A 131 3.38 11.74 -1.23
CA ILE A 131 2.87 12.34 -2.46
C ILE A 131 1.35 12.32 -2.57
N GLY A 132 0.65 11.42 -1.88
CA GLY A 132 -0.80 11.38 -1.96
C GLY A 132 -1.35 9.99 -1.69
N TRP A 133 -2.64 9.83 -1.95
CA TRP A 133 -3.32 8.58 -1.64
C TRP A 133 -4.35 8.24 -2.73
N THR A 134 -4.77 6.97 -2.74
CA THR A 134 -5.73 6.45 -3.71
C THR A 134 -6.93 5.91 -2.95
N PRO A 135 -8.15 6.34 -3.31
CA PRO A 135 -9.34 5.89 -2.59
C PRO A 135 -9.64 4.42 -2.82
N VAL A 136 -10.33 3.80 -1.86
CA VAL A 136 -10.70 2.39 -1.91
C VAL A 136 -11.42 2.06 -3.21
N ALA A 137 -12.36 2.90 -3.63
CA ALA A 137 -13.14 2.63 -4.84
C ALA A 137 -12.24 2.50 -6.07
N THR A 138 -11.18 3.30 -6.14
CA THR A 138 -10.23 3.24 -7.25
C THR A 138 -9.39 1.97 -7.19
N ILE A 139 -8.95 1.58 -5.98
CA ILE A 139 -8.19 0.34 -5.79
C ILE A 139 -9.00 -0.86 -6.30
N LEU A 140 -10.30 -0.87 -6.00
CA LEU A 140 -11.16 -2.02 -6.31
C LEU A 140 -11.67 -2.03 -7.76
N ARG A 141 -11.39 -0.98 -8.54
CA ARG A 141 -11.88 -0.90 -9.91
C ARG A 141 -11.31 -2.05 -10.72
N GLY A 142 -12.21 -2.80 -11.38
CA GLY A 142 -11.80 -3.93 -12.20
C GLY A 142 -11.52 -5.21 -11.42
N MET A 143 -11.74 -5.21 -10.10
CA MET A 143 -11.49 -6.41 -9.32
C MET A 143 -12.49 -7.50 -9.66
N THR A 144 -12.07 -8.74 -9.42
CA THR A 144 -12.95 -9.91 -9.56
C THR A 144 -12.90 -10.71 -8.26
N VAL A 145 -13.98 -11.43 -7.99
CA VAL A 145 -14.00 -12.33 -6.84
C VAL A 145 -13.14 -13.54 -7.17
N ALA A 146 -12.23 -13.89 -6.26
CA ALA A 146 -11.38 -15.04 -6.48
C ALA A 146 -12.24 -16.30 -6.51
N ARG A 147 -11.93 -17.18 -7.46
CA ARG A 147 -12.61 -18.46 -7.52
C ARG A 147 -12.24 -19.26 -6.30
N GLY A 148 -13.24 -19.66 -5.56
CA GLY A 148 -13.00 -20.51 -4.42
C GLY A 148 -12.43 -21.84 -4.87
N THR A 149 -11.69 -22.45 -3.97
CA THR A 149 -11.20 -23.79 -4.19
C THR A 149 -12.25 -24.80 -3.82
N SER A 150 -13.34 -24.34 -3.34
CA SER A 150 -14.43 -25.17 -2.96
C SER A 150 -15.00 -25.91 -4.10
N GLY A 151 -14.66 -25.46 -5.19
CA GLY A 151 -15.14 -26.19 -6.37
C GLY A 151 -16.04 -27.13 -5.94
#